data_a97ba726eb3805a21574fac28c5e28ac
#
_entry.id   a97ba726eb3805a21574fac28c5e28ac
#
_cell.length_a   1.000
_cell.length_b   1.000
_cell.length_c   1.000
_cell.angle_alpha   90.00
_cell.angle_beta   90.00
_cell.angle_gamma   90.00
#
_symmetry.space_group_name_H-M   'P 1'
#
loop_
_entity.id
_entity.type
_entity.pdbx_description
1 polymer ?
#
loop_
_entity_poly.entity_id
_entity_poly.type
_entity_poly.pdbx_seq_one_letter_code
_entity_poly.pdbx_strand_id
1 'polypeptide(L)'
;LSLVGSEMCIRDRHVKVPLERYLLPSGERRVRASSEGMSAHTIFTVLERFGSVTYLDAELKTGRTHQIRVHALSQGFPLVGDDKYGDFAFNRECTHGLLGAPLKRMFLHAWKLRFAHPVTGEPVDITAPLPEELSAVISALESKKAAQ
;
A
#
# COMPACT_ATOMS: atom_id res chain seq x y z
N LEU A 1 -4.24 -0.84 -4.84
CA LEU A 1 -4.50 0.49 -4.27
C LEU A 1 -4.01 0.57 -2.84
N SER A 2 -3.39 1.66 -2.47
CA SER A 2 -2.88 1.86 -1.12
C SER A 2 -2.97 3.32 -0.70
N LEU A 3 -2.94 3.56 0.61
CA LEU A 3 -2.90 4.88 1.20
C LEU A 3 -1.67 4.97 2.09
N VAL A 4 -0.84 5.98 1.89
CA VAL A 4 0.40 6.16 2.62
C VAL A 4 0.37 7.43 3.46
N GLY A 5 1.09 7.41 4.59
CA GLY A 5 1.05 8.45 5.61
C GLY A 5 1.94 9.65 5.36
N SER A 6 2.39 9.87 4.14
CA SER A 6 3.20 11.04 3.83
C SER A 6 2.93 11.52 2.41
N GLU A 7 3.33 12.76 2.14
CA GLU A 7 3.19 13.33 0.82
C GLU A 7 4.36 12.93 -0.07
N MET A 8 4.04 12.38 -1.24
CA MET A 8 5.03 12.05 -2.25
C MET A 8 5.20 13.21 -3.22
N CYS A 9 6.44 13.65 -3.41
CA CYS A 9 6.77 14.74 -4.34
C CYS A 9 6.86 14.26 -5.80
N ILE A 10 7.06 12.97 -6.02
CA ILE A 10 7.25 12.36 -7.35
C ILE A 10 5.97 11.62 -7.74
N ARG A 11 5.49 11.84 -8.96
CA ARG A 11 4.25 11.23 -9.44
C ARG A 11 4.36 9.71 -9.58
N ASP A 12 5.47 9.24 -10.15
CA ASP A 12 5.75 7.81 -10.30
C ASP A 12 7.07 7.49 -9.65
N ARG A 13 7.12 6.39 -8.92
CA ARG A 13 8.36 5.95 -8.28
C ARG A 13 8.57 4.45 -8.46
N HIS A 14 9.73 4.11 -9.00
CA HIS A 14 10.19 2.73 -9.09
C HIS A 14 11.01 2.39 -7.86
N VAL A 15 10.58 1.37 -7.11
CA VAL A 15 11.31 0.90 -5.92
C VAL A 15 11.84 -0.50 -6.22
N LYS A 16 13.16 -0.62 -6.26
CA LYS A 16 13.86 -1.86 -6.61
C LYS A 16 14.70 -2.41 -5.45
N VAL A 17 14.40 -2.00 -4.24
CA VAL A 17 15.13 -2.44 -3.04
C VAL A 17 14.95 -3.95 -2.84
N PRO A 18 16.03 -4.74 -2.73
CA PRO A 18 15.93 -6.18 -2.46
C PRO A 18 15.34 -6.44 -1.08
N LEU A 19 14.62 -7.55 -0.95
CA LEU A 19 13.88 -7.88 0.26
C LEU A 19 14.36 -9.22 0.85
N GLU A 20 14.59 -9.25 2.16
CA GLU A 20 15.02 -10.41 2.90
C GLU A 20 14.00 -10.77 3.97
N ARG A 21 13.64 -12.06 4.02
CA ARG A 21 12.77 -12.57 5.09
C ARG A 21 13.61 -12.90 6.31
N TYR A 22 13.05 -12.62 7.49
CA TYR A 22 13.68 -12.96 8.77
C TYR A 22 12.61 -13.35 9.80
N LEU A 23 13.05 -13.97 10.90
CA LEU A 23 12.17 -14.39 11.98
C LEU A 23 12.40 -13.51 13.21
N LEU A 24 11.31 -13.10 13.85
CA LEU A 24 11.36 -12.50 15.19
C LEU A 24 11.61 -13.61 16.24
N PRO A 25 12.07 -13.26 17.45
CA PRO A 25 12.21 -14.25 18.52
C PRO A 25 10.96 -15.04 18.82
N SER A 26 9.77 -14.44 18.56
CA SER A 26 8.47 -15.10 18.70
C SER A 26 8.17 -16.14 17.61
N GLY A 27 9.00 -16.23 16.56
CA GLY A 27 8.76 -17.07 15.39
C GLY A 27 7.95 -16.38 14.30
N GLU A 28 7.50 -15.15 14.51
CA GLU A 28 6.77 -14.39 13.50
C GLU A 28 7.70 -14.04 12.32
N ARG A 29 7.19 -14.23 11.12
CA ARG A 29 7.92 -13.90 9.88
C ARG A 29 7.76 -12.43 9.56
N ARG A 30 8.90 -11.78 9.26
CA ARG A 30 8.99 -10.40 8.83
C ARG A 30 9.87 -10.27 7.60
N VAL A 31 9.84 -9.10 6.97
CA VAL A 31 10.63 -8.79 5.78
C VAL A 31 11.31 -7.44 5.99
N ARG A 32 12.53 -7.31 5.50
CA ARG A 32 13.29 -6.06 5.57
C ARG A 32 14.00 -5.78 4.25
N ALA A 33 14.32 -4.51 4.02
CA ALA A 33 15.18 -4.10 2.92
C ALA A 33 16.61 -4.53 3.23
N SER A 34 17.24 -5.26 2.32
CA SER A 34 18.60 -5.76 2.50
C SER A 34 19.26 -6.00 1.15
N SER A 35 20.53 -5.57 1.01
CA SER A 35 21.30 -5.83 -0.21
C SER A 35 21.52 -7.33 -0.47
N GLU A 36 21.34 -8.17 0.56
CA GLU A 36 21.47 -9.62 0.46
C GLU A 36 20.13 -10.31 0.17
N GLY A 37 19.06 -9.54 0.05
CA GLY A 37 17.74 -10.05 -0.20
C GLY A 37 17.48 -10.44 -1.64
N MET A 38 16.29 -10.95 -1.89
CA MET A 38 15.82 -11.27 -3.25
C MET A 38 15.42 -10.00 -4.00
N SER A 39 15.73 -9.93 -5.28
CA SER A 39 15.34 -8.78 -6.11
C SER A 39 13.84 -8.59 -6.09
N ALA A 40 13.41 -7.35 -6.00
CA ALA A 40 12.00 -6.97 -5.92
C ALA A 40 11.78 -5.63 -6.61
N HIS A 41 10.64 -5.47 -7.28
CA HIS A 41 10.34 -4.25 -8.01
C HIS A 41 8.87 -3.89 -7.86
N THR A 42 8.61 -2.72 -7.34
CA THR A 42 7.27 -2.12 -7.20
C THR A 42 7.27 -0.75 -7.87
N ILE A 43 6.20 -0.42 -8.60
CA ILE A 43 6.01 0.91 -9.18
C ILE A 43 4.85 1.57 -8.46
N PHE A 44 5.12 2.69 -7.77
CA PHE A 44 4.09 3.48 -7.11
C PHE A 44 3.71 4.67 -7.99
N THR A 45 2.43 4.80 -8.28
CA THR A 45 1.88 5.92 -9.04
C THR A 45 0.90 6.70 -8.18
N VAL A 46 1.08 8.02 -8.07
CA VAL A 46 0.18 8.87 -7.30
C VAL A 46 -1.14 9.03 -8.03
N LEU A 47 -2.23 8.61 -7.40
CA LEU A 47 -3.59 8.83 -7.90
C LEU A 47 -4.14 10.16 -7.40
N GLU A 48 -3.97 10.46 -6.12
CA GLU A 48 -4.43 11.70 -5.53
C GLU A 48 -3.70 12.01 -4.22
N ARG A 49 -3.44 13.30 -3.97
CA ARG A 49 -2.84 13.78 -2.72
C ARG A 49 -3.91 14.43 -1.85
N PHE A 50 -3.97 14.02 -0.58
CA PHE A 50 -4.94 14.52 0.40
C PHE A 50 -4.27 15.29 1.55
N GLY A 51 -3.10 15.87 1.32
CA GLY A 51 -2.34 16.56 2.36
C GLY A 51 -1.52 15.58 3.19
N SER A 52 -2.05 15.14 4.32
CA SER A 52 -1.33 14.24 5.24
C SER A 52 -1.18 12.81 4.71
N VAL A 53 -1.98 12.42 3.73
CA VAL A 53 -1.93 11.07 3.12
C VAL A 53 -1.98 11.19 1.61
N THR A 54 -1.48 10.14 0.93
CA THR A 54 -1.46 10.06 -0.52
C THR A 54 -2.06 8.73 -0.97
N TYR A 55 -2.95 8.80 -1.95
CA TYR A 55 -3.59 7.62 -2.54
C TYR A 55 -2.76 7.14 -3.73
N LEU A 56 -2.32 5.88 -3.68
CA LEU A 56 -1.39 5.32 -4.65
C LEU A 56 -1.95 4.08 -5.36
N ASP A 57 -1.53 3.91 -6.60
CA ASP A 57 -1.55 2.63 -7.29
C ASP A 57 -0.16 1.99 -7.14
N ALA A 58 -0.12 0.73 -6.77
CA ALA A 58 1.12 -0.03 -6.64
C ALA A 58 1.09 -1.19 -7.63
N GLU A 59 1.99 -1.16 -8.60
CA GLU A 59 2.14 -2.22 -9.59
C GLU A 59 3.28 -3.15 -9.17
N LEU A 60 2.98 -4.44 -9.02
CA LEU A 60 3.95 -5.45 -8.66
C LEU A 60 4.60 -6.04 -9.91
N LYS A 61 5.91 -5.82 -10.09
CA LYS A 61 6.71 -6.50 -11.11
C LYS A 61 7.24 -7.83 -10.60
N THR A 62 7.37 -7.97 -9.28
CA THR A 62 7.68 -9.20 -8.55
C THR A 62 6.66 -9.37 -7.43
N GLY A 63 6.58 -10.55 -6.82
CA GLY A 63 5.59 -10.83 -5.78
C GLY A 63 6.22 -11.37 -4.50
N ARG A 64 7.18 -10.66 -3.92
CA ARG A 64 7.81 -11.08 -2.66
C ARG A 64 6.88 -10.85 -1.47
N THR A 65 7.07 -11.63 -0.41
CA THR A 65 6.30 -11.50 0.83
C THR A 65 6.36 -10.06 1.36
N HIS A 66 5.21 -9.49 1.70
CA HIS A 66 5.07 -8.12 2.22
C HIS A 66 5.74 -7.03 1.36
N GLN A 67 5.90 -7.28 0.06
CA GLN A 67 6.70 -6.42 -0.82
C GLN A 67 6.25 -4.96 -0.82
N ILE A 68 4.96 -4.70 -1.06
CA ILE A 68 4.44 -3.32 -1.11
C ILE A 68 4.63 -2.64 0.23
N ARG A 69 4.37 -3.35 1.33
CA ARG A 69 4.46 -2.83 2.70
C ARG A 69 5.88 -2.38 3.04
N VAL A 70 6.87 -3.23 2.76
CA VAL A 70 8.28 -2.96 3.06
C VAL A 70 8.87 -1.95 2.08
N HIS A 71 8.51 -2.02 0.79
CA HIS A 71 8.95 -1.02 -0.18
C HIS A 71 8.44 0.37 0.19
N ALA A 72 7.19 0.51 0.58
CA ALA A 72 6.64 1.79 1.03
C ALA A 72 7.38 2.32 2.26
N LEU A 73 7.63 1.46 3.25
CA LEU A 73 8.39 1.83 4.44
C LEU A 73 9.81 2.28 4.08
N SER A 74 10.48 1.57 3.19
CA SER A 74 11.85 1.90 2.77
C SER A 74 11.98 3.28 2.13
N GLN A 75 10.88 3.79 1.58
CA GLN A 75 10.84 5.11 0.95
C GLN A 75 10.34 6.20 1.89
N GLY A 76 10.05 5.87 3.15
CA GLY A 76 9.60 6.81 4.15
C GLY A 76 8.09 7.10 4.16
N PHE A 77 7.29 6.32 3.41
CA PHE A 77 5.83 6.50 3.40
C PHE A 77 5.11 5.15 3.69
N PRO A 78 5.13 4.68 4.94
CA PRO A 78 4.49 3.43 5.30
C PRO A 78 2.98 3.45 5.02
N LEU A 79 2.40 2.27 4.76
CA LEU A 79 0.97 2.15 4.51
C LEU A 79 0.16 2.53 5.76
N VAL A 80 -0.92 3.26 5.55
CA VAL A 80 -1.85 3.58 6.63
C VAL A 80 -2.53 2.29 7.10
N GLY A 81 -2.56 2.07 8.40
CA GLY A 81 -3.17 0.89 9.00
C GLY A 81 -2.29 -0.35 9.02
N ASP A 82 -1.04 -0.26 8.57
CA ASP A 82 -0.11 -1.39 8.62
C ASP A 82 0.34 -1.62 10.06
N ASP A 83 -0.01 -2.77 10.62
CA ASP A 83 0.24 -3.11 12.02
C ASP A 83 1.64 -3.68 12.28
N LYS A 84 2.44 -3.87 11.24
CA LYS A 84 3.80 -4.41 11.35
C LYS A 84 4.88 -3.44 10.90
N TYR A 85 4.64 -2.71 9.83
CA TYR A 85 5.63 -1.81 9.20
C TYR A 85 5.18 -0.36 9.16
N GLY A 86 4.02 -0.03 9.74
CA GLY A 86 3.43 1.29 9.66
C GLY A 86 3.81 2.23 10.79
N ASP A 87 3.22 3.41 10.75
CA ASP A 87 3.27 4.38 11.84
C ASP A 87 2.13 4.06 12.81
N PHE A 88 2.46 3.43 13.93
CA PHE A 88 1.45 2.93 14.88
C PHE A 88 0.67 4.05 15.56
N ALA A 89 1.31 5.17 15.86
CA ALA A 89 0.62 6.33 16.46
C ALA A 89 -0.39 6.92 15.49
N PHE A 90 0.01 7.13 14.25
CA PHE A 90 -0.87 7.62 13.18
C PHE A 90 -2.02 6.63 12.92
N ASN A 91 -1.72 5.34 12.88
CA ASN A 91 -2.72 4.29 12.66
C ASN A 91 -3.78 4.29 13.77
N ARG A 92 -3.37 4.52 15.01
CA ARG A 92 -4.29 4.61 16.15
C ARG A 92 -5.25 5.79 16.00
N GLU A 93 -4.75 6.94 15.57
CA GLU A 93 -5.57 8.12 15.29
C GLU A 93 -6.56 7.84 14.15
N CYS A 94 -6.14 7.10 13.14
CA CYS A 94 -7.01 6.70 12.02
C CYS A 94 -8.14 5.78 12.48
N THR A 95 -7.90 4.91 13.47
CA THR A 95 -8.92 4.06 14.07
C THR A 95 -10.03 4.90 14.71
N HIS A 96 -9.69 6.08 15.24
CA HIS A 96 -10.63 7.01 15.85
C HIS A 96 -11.20 8.05 14.87
N GLY A 97 -10.96 7.89 13.58
CA GLY A 97 -11.59 8.72 12.55
C GLY A 97 -10.80 9.94 12.11
N LEU A 98 -9.49 9.97 12.31
CA LEU A 98 -8.63 11.09 11.87
C LEU A 98 -8.83 11.47 10.40
N LEU A 99 -9.05 10.48 9.53
CA LEU A 99 -9.23 10.67 8.09
C LEU A 99 -10.68 10.97 7.68
N GLY A 100 -11.58 11.14 8.64
CA GLY A 100 -13.00 11.42 8.40
C GLY A 100 -13.91 10.20 8.48
N ALA A 101 -13.34 8.99 8.45
CA ALA A 101 -14.04 7.74 8.66
C ALA A 101 -13.09 6.78 9.40
N PRO A 102 -13.58 5.91 10.30
CA PRO A 102 -12.71 4.98 11.02
C PRO A 102 -12.02 4.01 10.07
N LEU A 103 -10.72 3.81 10.27
CA LEU A 103 -9.93 2.83 9.53
C LEU A 103 -9.28 1.87 10.51
N LYS A 104 -9.75 0.62 10.52
CA LYS A 104 -9.32 -0.42 11.46
C LYS A 104 -8.49 -1.52 10.81
N ARG A 105 -8.21 -1.39 9.52
CA ARG A 105 -7.41 -2.35 8.74
C ARG A 105 -6.34 -1.61 7.95
N MET A 106 -5.36 -2.36 7.46
CA MET A 106 -4.38 -1.82 6.54
C MET A 106 -5.05 -1.37 5.23
N PHE A 107 -4.74 -0.17 4.77
CA PHE A 107 -5.26 0.33 3.50
C PHE A 107 -4.42 -0.23 2.35
N LEU A 108 -4.71 -1.46 2.00
CA LEU A 108 -4.11 -2.16 0.87
C LEU A 108 -5.16 -3.07 0.25
N HIS A 109 -5.42 -2.90 -1.04
CA HIS A 109 -6.43 -3.66 -1.76
C HIS A 109 -5.89 -4.15 -3.10
N ALA A 110 -6.00 -5.45 -3.36
CA ALA A 110 -5.71 -6.05 -4.65
C ALA A 110 -6.83 -5.68 -5.63
N TRP A 111 -6.62 -4.61 -6.40
CA TRP A 111 -7.63 -3.97 -7.22
C TRP A 111 -7.75 -4.59 -8.60
N LYS A 112 -6.63 -4.80 -9.27
CA LYS A 112 -6.60 -5.38 -10.62
C LYS A 112 -5.64 -6.54 -10.70
N LEU A 113 -6.08 -7.58 -11.41
CA LEU A 113 -5.24 -8.72 -11.76
C LEU A 113 -5.35 -8.94 -13.28
N ARG A 114 -4.21 -9.00 -13.92
CA ARG A 114 -4.13 -9.23 -15.38
C ARG A 114 -3.21 -10.41 -15.64
N PHE A 115 -3.71 -11.40 -16.37
CA PHE A 115 -2.94 -12.60 -16.69
C PHE A 115 -3.43 -13.23 -17.98
N ALA A 116 -2.60 -14.14 -18.56
CA ALA A 116 -3.00 -14.94 -19.71
C ALA A 116 -3.80 -16.16 -19.25
N HIS A 117 -4.95 -16.40 -19.87
CA HIS A 117 -5.77 -17.57 -19.55
C HIS A 117 -4.94 -18.84 -19.77
N PRO A 118 -4.89 -19.79 -18.81
CA PRO A 118 -4.01 -20.95 -18.90
C PRO A 118 -4.33 -21.93 -20.04
N VAL A 119 -5.55 -21.90 -20.56
CA VAL A 119 -5.99 -22.78 -21.66
C VAL A 119 -5.96 -22.05 -23.00
N THR A 120 -6.56 -20.86 -23.08
CA THR A 120 -6.73 -20.13 -24.37
C THR A 120 -5.60 -19.17 -24.67
N GLY A 121 -4.80 -18.76 -23.67
CA GLY A 121 -3.76 -17.76 -23.81
C GLY A 121 -4.28 -16.33 -23.96
N GLU A 122 -5.59 -16.12 -23.96
CA GLU A 122 -6.19 -14.79 -24.05
C GLU A 122 -5.95 -13.98 -22.77
N PRO A 123 -5.79 -12.64 -22.86
CA PRO A 123 -5.65 -11.83 -21.68
C PRO A 123 -6.93 -11.84 -20.83
N VAL A 124 -6.76 -12.01 -19.51
CA VAL A 124 -7.85 -11.94 -18.53
C VAL A 124 -7.59 -10.77 -17.61
N ASP A 125 -8.57 -9.86 -17.52
CA ASP A 125 -8.54 -8.71 -16.63
C ASP A 125 -9.61 -8.89 -15.57
N ILE A 126 -9.19 -8.86 -14.29
CA ILE A 126 -10.10 -8.93 -13.15
C ILE A 126 -9.95 -7.64 -12.34
N THR A 127 -11.08 -6.99 -12.04
CA THR A 127 -11.11 -5.80 -11.20
C THR A 127 -12.02 -6.07 -10.00
N ALA A 128 -11.49 -5.86 -8.80
CA ALA A 128 -12.26 -5.98 -7.55
C ALA A 128 -12.57 -4.60 -7.01
N PRO A 129 -13.83 -4.28 -6.70
CA PRO A 129 -14.17 -2.97 -6.14
C PRO A 129 -13.55 -2.79 -4.76
N LEU A 130 -13.28 -1.54 -4.40
CA LEU A 130 -12.71 -1.20 -3.10
C LEU A 130 -13.69 -1.60 -1.98
N PRO A 131 -13.23 -2.28 -0.91
CA PRO A 131 -14.09 -2.60 0.22
C PRO A 131 -14.72 -1.35 0.84
N GLU A 132 -15.90 -1.51 1.44
CA GLU A 132 -16.68 -0.40 1.98
C GLU A 132 -15.90 0.46 2.99
N GLU A 133 -15.15 -0.17 3.90
CA GLU A 133 -14.33 0.55 4.89
C GLU A 133 -13.30 1.47 4.22
N LEU A 134 -12.62 0.97 3.19
CA LEU A 134 -11.63 1.75 2.45
C LEU A 134 -12.30 2.81 1.58
N SER A 135 -13.40 2.47 0.95
CA SER A 135 -14.18 3.40 0.13
C SER A 135 -14.72 4.57 0.96
N ALA A 136 -15.17 4.31 2.19
CA ALA A 136 -15.64 5.34 3.10
C ALA A 136 -14.52 6.33 3.46
N VAL A 137 -13.30 5.86 3.67
CA VAL A 137 -12.14 6.72 3.96
C VAL A 137 -11.83 7.61 2.76
N ILE A 138 -11.82 7.06 1.56
CA ILE A 138 -11.55 7.86 0.34
C ILE A 138 -12.64 8.90 0.12
N SER A 139 -13.91 8.53 0.29
CA SER A 139 -15.03 9.48 0.16
C SER A 139 -14.93 10.62 1.16
N ALA A 140 -14.55 10.34 2.41
CA ALA A 140 -14.35 11.35 3.43
C ALA A 140 -13.20 12.29 3.10
N LEU A 141 -12.08 11.76 2.60
CA LEU A 141 -10.93 12.56 2.18
C LEU A 141 -11.26 13.45 0.98
N GLU A 142 -11.99 12.94 -0.01
CA GLU A 142 -12.43 13.70 -1.17
C GLU A 142 -13.37 14.85 -0.76
N SER A 143 -14.31 14.60 0.16
CA SER A 143 -15.22 15.62 0.68
C SER A 143 -14.46 16.72 1.41
N LYS A 144 -13.47 16.38 2.22
CA LYS A 144 -12.64 17.33 2.94
C LYS A 144 -11.80 18.18 1.98
N LYS A 145 -11.24 17.57 0.95
CA LYS A 145 -10.47 18.28 -0.08
C LYS A 145 -11.33 19.25 -0.87
N ALA A 146 -12.55 18.86 -1.23
CA ALA A 146 -13.49 19.70 -1.96
C ALA A 146 -13.97 20.90 -1.14
N ALA A 147 -13.96 20.80 0.20
CA ALA A 147 -14.38 21.86 1.11
C ALA A 147 -13.31 22.93 1.37
N GLN A 148 -12.10 22.72 0.89
CA GLN A 148 -10.96 23.63 1.08
C GLN A 148 -10.85 24.67 -0.02
#